data_463055edf67a5a07f6253073f0f1601e
#
_entry.id   463055edf67a5a07f6253073f0f1601e
#
_cell.length_a   1.000
_cell.length_b   1.000
_cell.length_c   1.000
_cell.angle_alpha   90.00
_cell.angle_beta   90.00
_cell.angle_gamma   90.00
#
_symmetry.space_group_name_H-M   'P 1'
#
loop_
_entity.id
_entity.type
_entity.pdbx_description
1 polymer ?
#
loop_
_entity_poly.entity_id
_entity_poly.type
_entity_poly.pdbx_seq_one_letter_code
_entity_poly.pdbx_strand_id
1 'polypeptide(L)'
;LPYGAEDGALRALNSLYYGAFQALRESVAPYFRALEDYYSNEAYSQLECFERKSQVAMLNSKWLTASGVWGENLAAEAEKIKIACNNCVAQLKEVEGLWKDIAERSEIDENDNQPGVLLATAAEQLDCFMQNFLVCHDISGETEALGHWMERGRNGVRLRAARIDISDYLASAFWQQIPAAVATSATLKIDDSFDFFCSRTGVDKIEQDRVDKLSFKSPFHYEYQALLAITSDLGRSGSSDEASDAFLYRAVRFIIQAAKLWQGRMLILATSRYEVEKIYEILWQPLAKLGLTLLKQSSGLRAEQIDRLRRARERGEKVVLVGTNSFWEGVDVAGEALSCVIILRLPFTSPDNPFFKIRSKSMGDQAFRKYAIPLAVLKFCQGFGRLVRTEKDRGVVFVLDNRLDLYVGKNYRHYFLHSLPPDCPVIYNKSDILVQQAHQWFRTGLLSADFLF
;
A
#
# COMPACT_ATOMS: atom_id res chain seq x y z
N LEU A 1 30.44 -43.21 17.64
CA LEU A 1 29.05 -43.45 17.21
C LEU A 1 28.93 -44.92 16.78
N PRO A 2 27.82 -45.62 17.09
CA PRO A 2 27.60 -46.98 16.57
C PRO A 2 27.46 -46.90 15.04
N TYR A 3 28.18 -47.69 14.32
CA TYR A 3 28.34 -47.79 12.86
C TYR A 3 27.04 -47.83 12.02
N GLY A 4 25.90 -47.96 12.62
CA GLY A 4 24.58 -48.04 11.94
C GLY A 4 23.78 -46.73 11.87
N ALA A 5 23.99 -45.76 12.78
CA ALA A 5 23.20 -44.54 12.85
C ALA A 5 23.70 -43.46 11.84
N GLU A 6 25.06 -43.38 11.66
CA GLU A 6 25.67 -42.51 10.64
C GLU A 6 25.25 -42.90 9.21
N ASP A 7 25.20 -44.22 8.95
CA ASP A 7 24.81 -44.75 7.65
C ASP A 7 23.33 -44.50 7.34
N GLY A 8 22.47 -44.46 8.37
CA GLY A 8 21.06 -44.13 8.24
C GLY A 8 20.83 -42.64 7.92
N ALA A 9 21.51 -41.75 8.68
CA ALA A 9 21.41 -40.30 8.47
C ALA A 9 22.00 -39.90 7.11
N LEU A 10 23.12 -40.46 6.69
CA LEU A 10 23.72 -40.20 5.38
C LEU A 10 22.82 -40.67 4.22
N ARG A 11 22.16 -41.83 4.36
CA ARG A 11 21.16 -42.30 3.37
C ARG A 11 19.95 -41.38 3.30
N ALA A 12 19.43 -40.95 4.43
CA ALA A 12 18.29 -40.03 4.49
C ALA A 12 18.64 -38.67 3.86
N LEU A 13 19.83 -38.11 4.15
CA LEU A 13 20.32 -36.87 3.53
C LEU A 13 20.49 -37.00 2.01
N ASN A 14 21.04 -38.10 1.54
CA ASN A 14 21.19 -38.38 0.11
C ASN A 14 19.81 -38.53 -0.57
N SER A 15 18.87 -39.22 0.05
CA SER A 15 17.49 -39.34 -0.45
C SER A 15 16.78 -37.97 -0.52
N LEU A 16 16.95 -37.13 0.49
CA LEU A 16 16.42 -35.78 0.52
C LEU A 16 17.03 -34.91 -0.61
N TYR A 17 18.35 -34.90 -0.75
CA TYR A 17 19.05 -34.03 -1.70
C TYR A 17 18.87 -34.49 -3.15
N TYR A 18 19.13 -35.77 -3.45
CA TYR A 18 19.10 -36.30 -4.82
C TYR A 18 17.70 -36.79 -5.23
N GLY A 19 16.81 -37.04 -4.28
CA GLY A 19 15.44 -37.46 -4.54
C GLY A 19 14.43 -36.35 -4.42
N ALA A 20 14.07 -35.97 -3.20
CA ALA A 20 12.96 -35.08 -2.95
C ALA A 20 13.20 -33.65 -3.42
N PHE A 21 14.34 -33.04 -3.13
CA PHE A 21 14.67 -31.69 -3.59
C PHE A 21 14.81 -31.60 -5.11
N GLN A 22 15.37 -32.63 -5.75
CA GLN A 22 15.46 -32.66 -7.19
C GLN A 22 14.07 -32.76 -7.84
N ALA A 23 13.21 -33.63 -7.35
CA ALA A 23 11.84 -33.78 -7.82
C ALA A 23 11.05 -32.47 -7.67
N LEU A 24 11.18 -31.76 -6.52
CA LEU A 24 10.58 -30.46 -6.31
C LEU A 24 11.11 -29.43 -7.31
N ARG A 25 12.43 -29.33 -7.50
CA ARG A 25 13.04 -28.42 -8.45
C ARG A 25 12.58 -28.67 -9.88
N GLU A 26 12.44 -29.93 -10.28
CA GLU A 26 11.98 -30.33 -11.60
C GLU A 26 10.48 -30.05 -11.82
N SER A 27 9.65 -30.06 -10.76
CA SER A 27 8.22 -29.75 -10.85
C SER A 27 7.93 -28.25 -10.96
N VAL A 28 8.79 -27.38 -10.43
CA VAL A 28 8.53 -25.91 -10.34
C VAL A 28 8.52 -25.25 -11.72
N ALA A 29 9.52 -25.51 -12.56
CA ALA A 29 9.65 -24.81 -13.84
C ALA A 29 8.52 -25.16 -14.85
N PRO A 30 8.06 -26.42 -14.98
CA PRO A 30 6.89 -26.76 -15.78
C PRO A 30 5.61 -26.04 -15.33
N TYR A 31 5.37 -26.00 -14.02
CA TYR A 31 4.21 -25.28 -13.48
C TYR A 31 4.19 -23.80 -13.86
N PHE A 32 5.30 -23.07 -13.64
CA PHE A 32 5.35 -21.67 -13.99
C PHE A 32 5.26 -21.41 -15.49
N ARG A 33 5.75 -22.32 -16.34
CA ARG A 33 5.52 -22.26 -17.79
C ARG A 33 4.05 -22.45 -18.12
N ALA A 34 3.40 -23.46 -17.56
CA ALA A 34 1.98 -23.70 -17.75
C ALA A 34 1.12 -22.52 -17.27
N LEU A 35 1.49 -21.88 -16.15
CA LEU A 35 0.85 -20.67 -15.63
C LEU A 35 1.02 -19.48 -16.57
N GLU A 36 2.19 -19.31 -17.16
CA GLU A 36 2.46 -18.24 -18.11
C GLU A 36 1.73 -18.45 -19.45
N ASP A 37 1.67 -19.68 -19.93
CA ASP A 37 0.90 -20.08 -21.10
C ASP A 37 -0.58 -19.85 -20.90
N TYR A 38 -1.11 -20.25 -19.74
CA TYR A 38 -2.50 -20.00 -19.36
C TYR A 38 -2.81 -18.50 -19.31
N TYR A 39 -1.97 -17.71 -18.66
CA TYR A 39 -2.13 -16.25 -18.63
C TYR A 39 -2.14 -15.66 -20.03
N SER A 40 -1.21 -16.05 -20.88
CA SER A 40 -1.04 -15.47 -22.22
C SER A 40 -2.14 -15.86 -23.20
N ASN A 41 -2.57 -17.11 -23.18
CA ASN A 41 -3.50 -17.65 -24.17
C ASN A 41 -4.96 -17.53 -23.76
N GLU A 42 -5.27 -17.74 -22.48
CA GLU A 42 -6.63 -17.77 -21.98
C GLU A 42 -6.97 -16.52 -21.16
N ALA A 43 -6.20 -16.24 -20.13
CA ALA A 43 -6.50 -15.14 -19.22
C ALA A 43 -6.40 -13.77 -19.93
N TYR A 44 -5.32 -13.53 -20.66
CA TYR A 44 -5.09 -12.24 -21.32
C TYR A 44 -6.11 -11.92 -22.42
N SER A 45 -6.57 -12.93 -23.15
CA SER A 45 -7.57 -12.73 -24.22
C SER A 45 -8.93 -12.27 -23.69
N GLN A 46 -9.29 -12.66 -22.47
CA GLN A 46 -10.56 -12.33 -21.81
C GLN A 46 -10.49 -11.04 -21.00
N LEU A 47 -9.30 -10.39 -20.87
CA LEU A 47 -9.15 -9.13 -20.17
C LEU A 47 -9.89 -8.00 -20.88
N GLU A 48 -10.64 -7.20 -20.14
CA GLU A 48 -11.12 -5.92 -20.60
C GLU A 48 -9.94 -5.00 -20.93
N CYS A 49 -10.14 -4.01 -21.82
CA CYS A 49 -9.10 -3.09 -22.29
C CYS A 49 -8.31 -2.46 -21.11
N PHE A 50 -8.99 -2.22 -20.05
CA PHE A 50 -8.49 -1.64 -18.80
C PHE A 50 -7.59 -2.62 -18.00
N GLU A 51 -8.00 -3.87 -17.87
CA GLU A 51 -7.21 -4.92 -17.22
C GLU A 51 -5.93 -5.24 -17.98
N ARG A 52 -5.97 -5.12 -19.34
CA ARG A 52 -4.78 -5.28 -20.19
C ARG A 52 -3.69 -4.24 -19.89
N LYS A 53 -4.08 -2.99 -19.58
CA LYS A 53 -3.11 -1.94 -19.19
C LYS A 53 -2.44 -2.24 -17.85
N SER A 54 -3.18 -2.77 -16.87
CA SER A 54 -2.66 -3.13 -15.56
C SER A 54 -1.94 -4.47 -15.52
N GLN A 55 -2.09 -5.30 -16.57
CA GLN A 55 -1.57 -6.67 -16.65
C GLN A 55 -2.07 -7.57 -15.50
N VAL A 56 -3.30 -7.34 -15.04
CA VAL A 56 -3.94 -8.07 -13.96
C VAL A 56 -5.19 -8.76 -14.47
N ALA A 57 -5.26 -10.08 -14.31
CA ALA A 57 -6.44 -10.89 -14.58
C ALA A 57 -7.12 -11.26 -13.26
N MET A 58 -8.37 -10.83 -13.11
CA MET A 58 -9.18 -11.20 -11.94
C MET A 58 -9.75 -12.61 -12.15
N LEU A 59 -9.53 -13.49 -11.19
CA LEU A 59 -10.01 -14.86 -11.23
C LEU A 59 -11.29 -15.01 -10.41
N ASN A 60 -12.28 -15.66 -10.95
CA ASN A 60 -13.54 -15.97 -10.26
C ASN A 60 -13.98 -17.41 -10.60
N SER A 61 -14.98 -17.92 -9.91
CA SER A 61 -15.49 -19.27 -10.11
C SER A 61 -15.95 -19.58 -11.55
N LYS A 62 -16.37 -18.57 -12.31
CA LYS A 62 -16.73 -18.72 -13.73
C LYS A 62 -15.52 -19.01 -14.62
N TRP A 63 -14.35 -18.49 -14.26
CA TRP A 63 -13.09 -18.78 -14.95
C TRP A 63 -12.72 -20.27 -14.80
N LEU A 64 -12.95 -20.82 -13.62
CA LEU A 64 -12.69 -22.21 -13.32
C LEU A 64 -13.67 -23.17 -14.02
N THR A 65 -14.93 -22.78 -14.07
CA THR A 65 -15.98 -23.65 -14.61
C THR A 65 -16.18 -23.50 -16.12
N ALA A 66 -15.89 -22.36 -16.69
CA ALA A 66 -16.09 -22.10 -18.14
C ALA A 66 -14.92 -22.59 -19.01
N SER A 67 -13.68 -22.61 -18.46
CA SER A 67 -12.49 -23.10 -19.17
C SER A 67 -12.05 -24.50 -18.75
N GLY A 68 -12.87 -25.21 -17.93
CA GLY A 68 -12.50 -26.54 -17.43
C GLY A 68 -11.23 -26.51 -16.62
N VAL A 69 -11.27 -25.74 -15.51
CA VAL A 69 -10.19 -25.72 -14.49
C VAL A 69 -8.80 -25.47 -15.06
N TRP A 70 -8.22 -24.32 -14.83
CA TRP A 70 -6.77 -24.16 -15.00
C TRP A 70 -6.13 -24.94 -16.17
N GLY A 71 -6.86 -25.30 -17.21
CA GLY A 71 -6.49 -26.29 -18.21
C GLY A 71 -5.95 -27.58 -17.53
N GLU A 72 -6.27 -28.73 -18.02
CA GLU A 72 -5.81 -30.04 -17.49
C GLU A 72 -4.30 -30.04 -17.21
N ASN A 73 -3.53 -29.32 -18.00
CA ASN A 73 -2.10 -29.20 -17.89
C ASN A 73 -1.63 -28.45 -16.63
N LEU A 74 -2.23 -27.30 -16.31
CA LEU A 74 -1.84 -26.52 -15.12
C LEU A 74 -2.22 -27.22 -13.82
N ALA A 75 -3.36 -27.89 -13.79
CA ALA A 75 -3.79 -28.69 -12.65
C ALA A 75 -2.86 -29.90 -12.42
N ALA A 76 -2.45 -30.58 -13.50
CA ALA A 76 -1.51 -31.68 -13.42
C ALA A 76 -0.12 -31.25 -12.91
N GLU A 77 0.37 -30.12 -13.37
CA GLU A 77 1.66 -29.57 -12.90
C GLU A 77 1.56 -29.08 -11.43
N ALA A 78 0.42 -28.53 -11.02
CA ALA A 78 0.19 -28.15 -9.62
C ALA A 78 0.20 -29.36 -8.68
N GLU A 79 -0.42 -30.47 -9.09
CA GLU A 79 -0.42 -31.70 -8.29
C GLU A 79 0.98 -32.29 -8.16
N LYS A 80 1.83 -32.20 -9.19
CA LYS A 80 3.25 -32.60 -9.09
C LYS A 80 4.01 -31.79 -8.05
N ILE A 81 3.82 -30.47 -8.01
CA ILE A 81 4.43 -29.60 -6.98
C ILE A 81 3.95 -30.04 -5.60
N LYS A 82 2.66 -30.26 -5.42
CA LYS A 82 2.07 -30.66 -4.14
C LYS A 82 2.67 -31.98 -3.65
N ILE A 83 2.74 -32.99 -4.51
CA ILE A 83 3.33 -34.29 -4.18
C ILE A 83 4.81 -34.14 -3.84
N ALA A 84 5.57 -33.39 -4.64
CA ALA A 84 7.00 -33.19 -4.42
C ALA A 84 7.29 -32.41 -3.12
N CYS A 85 6.51 -31.36 -2.82
CA CYS A 85 6.63 -30.62 -1.56
C CYS A 85 6.32 -31.49 -0.35
N ASN A 86 5.22 -32.24 -0.37
CA ASN A 86 4.84 -33.12 0.74
C ASN A 86 5.93 -34.19 0.99
N ASN A 87 6.51 -34.72 -0.06
CA ASN A 87 7.63 -35.66 0.05
C ASN A 87 8.89 -35.00 0.65
N CYS A 88 9.22 -33.77 0.23
CA CYS A 88 10.33 -33.01 0.82
C CYS A 88 10.11 -32.74 2.31
N VAL A 89 8.91 -32.32 2.71
CA VAL A 89 8.57 -32.07 4.13
C VAL A 89 8.71 -33.34 4.96
N ALA A 90 8.19 -34.45 4.45
CA ALA A 90 8.29 -35.74 5.14
C ALA A 90 9.74 -36.18 5.35
N GLN A 91 10.58 -36.08 4.31
CA GLN A 91 11.98 -36.44 4.41
C GLN A 91 12.81 -35.46 5.26
N LEU A 92 12.48 -34.14 5.24
CA LEU A 92 13.11 -33.17 6.14
C LEU A 92 12.84 -33.53 7.62
N LYS A 93 11.59 -33.89 7.95
CA LYS A 93 11.22 -34.33 9.31
C LYS A 93 11.92 -35.64 9.71
N GLU A 94 12.09 -36.56 8.77
CA GLU A 94 12.86 -37.79 9.01
C GLU A 94 14.31 -37.49 9.34
N VAL A 95 14.98 -36.64 8.53
CA VAL A 95 16.36 -36.22 8.77
C VAL A 95 16.49 -35.44 10.08
N GLU A 96 15.54 -34.57 10.40
CA GLU A 96 15.49 -33.85 11.68
C GLU A 96 15.40 -34.83 12.86
N GLY A 97 14.54 -35.86 12.77
CA GLY A 97 14.44 -36.89 13.81
C GLY A 97 15.75 -37.64 14.02
N LEU A 98 16.38 -38.09 12.91
CA LEU A 98 17.68 -38.75 12.96
C LEU A 98 18.77 -37.84 13.54
N TRP A 99 18.74 -36.56 13.22
CA TRP A 99 19.69 -35.59 13.80
C TRP A 99 19.47 -35.44 15.31
N LYS A 100 18.23 -35.34 15.78
CA LYS A 100 17.91 -35.27 17.23
C LYS A 100 18.46 -36.48 17.96
N ASP A 101 18.26 -37.68 17.44
CA ASP A 101 18.80 -38.91 18.01
C ASP A 101 20.34 -38.89 18.10
N ILE A 102 21.01 -38.35 17.09
CA ILE A 102 22.48 -38.21 17.07
C ILE A 102 22.91 -37.14 18.08
N ALA A 103 22.25 -36.00 18.14
CA ALA A 103 22.59 -34.91 19.04
C ALA A 103 22.45 -35.32 20.51
N GLU A 104 21.36 -36.01 20.85
CA GLU A 104 21.16 -36.54 22.21
C GLU A 104 22.25 -37.55 22.60
N ARG A 105 22.60 -38.46 21.71
CA ARG A 105 23.65 -39.47 21.97
C ARG A 105 25.07 -38.90 22.06
N SER A 106 25.28 -37.75 21.42
CA SER A 106 26.60 -37.08 21.35
C SER A 106 26.72 -35.94 22.36
N GLU A 107 25.71 -35.74 23.24
CA GLU A 107 25.66 -34.63 24.22
C GLU A 107 25.97 -33.26 23.60
N ILE A 108 25.43 -33.02 22.38
CA ILE A 108 25.59 -31.74 21.69
C ILE A 108 24.78 -30.66 22.43
N ASP A 109 25.43 -29.56 22.81
CA ASP A 109 24.82 -28.42 23.49
C ASP A 109 23.72 -27.80 22.57
N GLU A 110 22.65 -27.31 23.18
CA GLU A 110 21.57 -26.61 22.50
C GLU A 110 22.07 -25.45 21.63
N ASN A 111 23.14 -24.77 22.05
CA ASN A 111 23.76 -23.68 21.31
C ASN A 111 24.49 -24.14 20.02
N ASP A 112 24.91 -25.41 19.96
CA ASP A 112 25.60 -26.00 18.82
C ASP A 112 24.67 -26.80 17.89
N ASN A 113 23.36 -26.87 18.19
CA ASN A 113 22.34 -27.58 17.41
C ASN A 113 21.87 -26.80 16.16
N GLN A 114 22.77 -26.08 15.48
CA GLN A 114 22.44 -25.35 14.26
C GLN A 114 21.84 -26.22 13.13
N PRO A 115 22.32 -27.44 12.85
CA PRO A 115 21.73 -28.27 11.82
C PRO A 115 20.27 -28.67 12.08
N GLY A 116 19.91 -28.99 13.32
CA GLY A 116 18.53 -29.30 13.70
C GLY A 116 17.58 -28.12 13.49
N VAL A 117 18.03 -26.93 13.89
CA VAL A 117 17.26 -25.67 13.69
C VAL A 117 17.09 -25.38 12.20
N LEU A 118 18.11 -25.58 11.37
CA LEU A 118 18.03 -25.36 9.93
C LEU A 118 17.07 -26.34 9.25
N LEU A 119 17.08 -27.62 9.64
CA LEU A 119 16.17 -28.64 9.11
C LEU A 119 14.71 -28.31 9.47
N ALA A 120 14.44 -27.99 10.74
CA ALA A 120 13.10 -27.60 11.20
C ALA A 120 12.63 -26.34 10.46
N THR A 121 13.47 -25.31 10.36
CA THR A 121 13.14 -24.07 9.64
C THR A 121 12.86 -24.31 8.15
N ALA A 122 13.62 -25.18 7.51
CA ALA A 122 13.40 -25.55 6.10
C ALA A 122 12.07 -26.29 5.92
N ALA A 123 11.72 -27.20 6.82
CA ALA A 123 10.44 -27.90 6.80
C ALA A 123 9.27 -26.93 6.99
N GLU A 124 9.35 -26.01 7.96
CA GLU A 124 8.35 -24.99 8.20
C GLU A 124 8.16 -24.03 7.02
N GLN A 125 9.27 -23.59 6.41
CA GLN A 125 9.22 -22.72 5.22
C GLN A 125 8.57 -23.42 4.04
N LEU A 126 8.86 -24.69 3.83
CA LEU A 126 8.25 -25.46 2.75
C LEU A 126 6.78 -25.75 3.00
N ASP A 127 6.40 -26.01 4.24
CA ASP A 127 4.99 -26.17 4.65
C ASP A 127 4.21 -24.86 4.46
N CYS A 128 4.79 -23.73 4.87
CA CYS A 128 4.23 -22.41 4.65
C CYS A 128 4.09 -22.10 3.14
N PHE A 129 5.08 -22.45 2.33
CA PHE A 129 4.97 -22.36 0.87
C PHE A 129 3.80 -23.17 0.33
N MET A 130 3.66 -24.41 0.77
CA MET A 130 2.56 -25.28 0.34
C MET A 130 1.18 -24.75 0.72
N GLN A 131 1.03 -24.25 1.95
CA GLN A 131 -0.22 -23.63 2.38
C GLN A 131 -0.57 -22.42 1.51
N ASN A 132 0.40 -21.54 1.27
CA ASN A 132 0.21 -20.38 0.41
C ASN A 132 -0.07 -20.78 -1.05
N PHE A 133 0.62 -21.79 -1.56
CA PHE A 133 0.41 -22.32 -2.91
C PHE A 133 -1.02 -22.85 -3.07
N LEU A 134 -1.49 -23.68 -2.13
CA LEU A 134 -2.85 -24.22 -2.16
C LEU A 134 -3.89 -23.10 -2.07
N VAL A 135 -3.72 -22.13 -1.17
CA VAL A 135 -4.63 -20.97 -1.06
C VAL A 135 -4.69 -20.16 -2.35
N CYS A 136 -3.58 -20.00 -3.05
CA CYS A 136 -3.54 -19.27 -4.32
C CYS A 136 -4.09 -20.10 -5.50
N HIS A 137 -3.91 -21.42 -5.46
CA HIS A 137 -4.26 -22.32 -6.56
C HIS A 137 -5.68 -22.87 -6.45
N ASP A 138 -6.16 -23.14 -5.22
CA ASP A 138 -7.50 -23.66 -4.99
C ASP A 138 -8.53 -22.53 -5.02
N ILE A 139 -9.15 -22.37 -6.19
CA ILE A 139 -10.20 -21.39 -6.43
C ILE A 139 -11.58 -22.08 -6.33
N SER A 140 -11.64 -23.31 -5.86
CA SER A 140 -12.85 -24.15 -5.79
C SER A 140 -13.92 -23.62 -4.82
N GLY A 141 -14.28 -22.38 -4.97
CA GLY A 141 -15.60 -21.82 -4.67
C GLY A 141 -16.16 -21.86 -3.26
N GLU A 142 -15.57 -22.50 -2.29
CA GLU A 142 -16.12 -22.55 -0.93
C GLU A 142 -15.72 -21.36 -0.05
N THR A 143 -14.83 -20.51 -0.53
CA THR A 143 -14.46 -19.29 0.20
C THR A 143 -14.81 -18.04 -0.59
N GLU A 144 -16.09 -17.63 -0.57
CA GLU A 144 -16.49 -16.26 -0.97
C GLU A 144 -15.67 -15.17 -0.28
N ALA A 145 -14.87 -15.55 0.72
CA ALA A 145 -13.99 -14.69 1.49
C ALA A 145 -12.63 -14.39 0.83
N LEU A 146 -12.24 -15.16 -0.20
CA LEU A 146 -10.96 -14.97 -0.89
C LEU A 146 -11.15 -14.35 -2.27
N GLY A 147 -10.32 -13.39 -2.59
CA GLY A 147 -10.18 -12.87 -3.94
C GLY A 147 -8.90 -13.39 -4.58
N HIS A 148 -8.99 -13.91 -5.78
CA HIS A 148 -7.86 -14.43 -6.54
C HIS A 148 -7.60 -13.61 -7.78
N TRP A 149 -6.33 -13.43 -8.13
CA TRP A 149 -5.94 -12.78 -9.37
C TRP A 149 -4.55 -13.23 -9.84
N MET A 150 -4.31 -13.05 -11.13
CA MET A 150 -2.99 -13.20 -11.74
C MET A 150 -2.46 -11.83 -12.11
N GLU A 151 -1.17 -11.61 -11.94
CA GLU A 151 -0.49 -10.40 -12.40
C GLU A 151 0.78 -10.75 -13.17
N ARG A 152 1.03 -10.07 -14.28
CA ARG A 152 2.29 -10.18 -15.01
C ARG A 152 3.25 -9.10 -14.52
N GLY A 153 4.39 -9.52 -13.99
CA GLY A 153 5.47 -8.66 -13.57
C GLY A 153 6.72 -8.82 -14.45
N ARG A 154 7.80 -8.13 -14.11
CA ARG A 154 9.08 -8.24 -14.83
C ARG A 154 9.67 -9.66 -14.82
N ASN A 155 9.39 -10.43 -13.78
CA ASN A 155 9.94 -11.77 -13.56
C ASN A 155 8.93 -12.90 -13.86
N GLY A 156 7.92 -12.64 -14.68
CA GLY A 156 6.89 -13.62 -15.04
C GLY A 156 5.53 -13.39 -14.38
N VAL A 157 4.65 -14.35 -14.50
CA VAL A 157 3.29 -14.32 -13.97
C VAL A 157 3.29 -14.72 -12.49
N ARG A 158 2.47 -14.04 -11.70
CA ARG A 158 2.24 -14.32 -10.28
C ARG A 158 0.78 -14.62 -10.04
N LEU A 159 0.53 -15.67 -9.30
CA LEU A 159 -0.77 -16.00 -8.76
C LEU A 159 -0.89 -15.42 -7.35
N ARG A 160 -2.04 -14.81 -7.06
CA ARG A 160 -2.29 -14.11 -5.81
C ARG A 160 -3.65 -14.47 -5.24
N ALA A 161 -3.71 -14.57 -3.93
CA ALA A 161 -4.96 -14.64 -3.19
C ALA A 161 -4.91 -13.72 -1.99
N ALA A 162 -6.07 -13.16 -1.62
CA ALA A 162 -6.19 -12.37 -0.40
C ALA A 162 -7.62 -12.45 0.15
N ARG A 163 -7.75 -12.44 1.47
CA ARG A 163 -9.07 -12.31 2.11
C ARG A 163 -9.70 -10.96 1.78
N ILE A 164 -10.92 -10.99 1.30
CA ILE A 164 -11.69 -9.78 0.95
C ILE A 164 -12.05 -9.01 2.22
N ASP A 165 -12.45 -9.73 3.24
CA ASP A 165 -12.74 -9.21 4.58
C ASP A 165 -12.01 -10.01 5.65
N ILE A 166 -11.32 -9.31 6.53
CA ILE A 166 -10.57 -9.90 7.65
C ILE A 166 -11.23 -9.61 9.00
N SER A 167 -12.37 -8.92 9.00
CA SER A 167 -13.00 -8.46 10.24
C SER A 167 -13.45 -9.61 11.14
N ASP A 168 -14.06 -10.67 10.58
CA ASP A 168 -14.44 -11.86 11.35
C ASP A 168 -13.22 -12.61 11.90
N TYR A 169 -12.17 -12.71 11.08
CA TYR A 169 -10.93 -13.33 11.50
C TYR A 169 -10.26 -12.56 12.64
N LEU A 170 -10.16 -11.21 12.52
CA LEU A 170 -9.59 -10.38 13.57
C LEU A 170 -10.46 -10.40 14.85
N ALA A 171 -11.78 -10.42 14.71
CA ALA A 171 -12.67 -10.55 15.87
C ALA A 171 -12.39 -11.80 16.66
N SER A 172 -12.32 -12.95 16.00
CA SER A 172 -12.17 -14.25 16.65
C SER A 172 -10.72 -14.56 17.04
N ALA A 173 -9.75 -14.29 16.17
CA ALA A 173 -8.36 -14.69 16.37
C ALA A 173 -7.53 -13.66 17.17
N PHE A 174 -8.00 -12.42 17.28
CA PHE A 174 -7.27 -11.36 17.97
C PHE A 174 -8.09 -10.75 19.10
N TRP A 175 -9.18 -10.01 18.80
CA TRP A 175 -9.88 -9.24 19.82
C TRP A 175 -10.51 -10.07 20.94
N GLN A 176 -11.00 -11.28 20.63
CA GLN A 176 -11.58 -12.19 21.63
C GLN A 176 -10.53 -12.92 22.46
N GLN A 177 -9.30 -13.05 21.94
CA GLN A 177 -8.24 -13.84 22.58
C GLN A 177 -7.37 -13.01 23.55
N ILE A 178 -7.30 -11.69 23.36
CA ILE A 178 -6.43 -10.82 24.17
C ILE A 178 -7.21 -10.20 25.34
N PRO A 179 -6.61 -10.11 26.53
CA PRO A 179 -7.26 -9.52 27.69
C PRO A 179 -7.53 -8.02 27.53
N ALA A 180 -6.60 -7.29 26.94
CA ALA A 180 -6.71 -5.85 26.69
C ALA A 180 -5.88 -5.45 25.48
N ALA A 181 -6.37 -4.45 24.73
CA ALA A 181 -5.63 -3.84 23.61
C ALA A 181 -5.96 -2.35 23.53
N VAL A 182 -4.97 -1.57 23.10
CA VAL A 182 -5.13 -0.14 22.80
C VAL A 182 -4.76 0.10 21.35
N ALA A 183 -5.74 0.57 20.56
CA ALA A 183 -5.50 1.05 19.20
C ALA A 183 -5.48 2.58 19.21
N THR A 184 -4.37 3.18 18.82
CA THR A 184 -4.22 4.64 18.81
C THR A 184 -3.71 5.14 17.47
N SER A 185 -4.34 6.18 16.94
CA SER A 185 -3.89 6.89 15.74
C SER A 185 -4.59 8.25 15.66
N ALA A 186 -3.97 9.18 14.93
CA ALA A 186 -4.60 10.46 14.58
C ALA A 186 -5.73 10.33 13.54
N THR A 187 -5.85 9.16 12.89
CA THR A 187 -6.75 8.93 11.75
C THR A 187 -7.63 7.69 11.94
N LEU A 188 -8.15 7.42 13.15
CA LEU A 188 -9.12 6.35 13.38
C LEU A 188 -10.56 6.79 13.08
N LYS A 189 -10.84 8.10 13.16
CA LYS A 189 -12.15 8.69 12.91
C LYS A 189 -12.26 9.19 11.48
N ILE A 190 -13.46 9.06 10.92
CA ILE A 190 -13.88 9.69 9.67
C ILE A 190 -15.24 10.32 9.94
N ASP A 191 -15.40 11.61 9.68
CA ASP A 191 -16.66 12.34 9.90
C ASP A 191 -17.20 12.12 11.34
N ASP A 192 -16.31 12.24 12.33
CA ASP A 192 -16.54 12.00 13.75
C ASP A 192 -16.94 10.58 14.17
N SER A 193 -16.92 9.61 13.26
CA SER A 193 -17.23 8.22 13.57
C SER A 193 -16.01 7.31 13.53
N PHE A 194 -15.97 6.30 14.43
CA PHE A 194 -15.03 5.16 14.42
C PHE A 194 -15.54 3.98 13.58
N ASP A 195 -16.73 4.06 13.00
CA ASP A 195 -17.42 2.93 12.38
C ASP A 195 -16.58 2.28 11.27
N PHE A 196 -15.88 3.09 10.46
CA PHE A 196 -15.02 2.54 9.43
C PHE A 196 -13.87 1.72 10.00
N PHE A 197 -13.21 2.18 11.06
CA PHE A 197 -12.16 1.42 11.74
C PHE A 197 -12.74 0.15 12.37
N CYS A 198 -13.82 0.26 13.14
CA CYS A 198 -14.44 -0.87 13.83
C CYS A 198 -14.88 -1.96 12.84
N SER A 199 -15.56 -1.59 11.76
CA SER A 199 -16.02 -2.55 10.76
C SER A 199 -14.88 -3.20 9.95
N ARG A 200 -13.75 -2.50 9.79
CA ARG A 200 -12.58 -3.04 9.08
C ARG A 200 -11.76 -3.99 9.93
N THR A 201 -11.74 -3.78 11.22
CA THR A 201 -10.94 -4.54 12.19
C THR A 201 -11.75 -5.57 12.98
N GLY A 202 -13.09 -5.58 12.82
CA GLY A 202 -13.96 -6.50 13.53
C GLY A 202 -14.24 -6.13 14.98
N VAL A 203 -13.88 -4.90 15.40
CA VAL A 203 -14.21 -4.39 16.75
C VAL A 203 -15.72 -4.24 16.94
N ASP A 204 -16.49 -4.03 15.88
CA ASP A 204 -17.95 -3.98 15.91
C ASP A 204 -18.60 -5.37 16.12
N LYS A 205 -17.82 -6.45 16.05
CA LYS A 205 -18.29 -7.84 16.18
C LYS A 205 -18.01 -8.47 17.56
N ILE A 206 -17.35 -7.73 18.45
CA ILE A 206 -17.16 -8.13 19.85
C ILE A 206 -18.18 -7.47 20.76
N GLU A 207 -18.28 -7.92 21.99
CA GLU A 207 -19.16 -7.34 23.01
C GLU A 207 -18.85 -5.85 23.19
N GLN A 208 -19.86 -4.99 23.02
CA GLN A 208 -19.66 -3.54 22.97
C GLN A 208 -19.36 -2.92 24.34
N ASP A 209 -19.68 -3.60 25.43
CA ASP A 209 -19.28 -3.24 26.81
C ASP A 209 -17.77 -3.40 27.08
N ARG A 210 -17.06 -4.12 26.21
CA ARG A 210 -15.59 -4.25 26.21
C ARG A 210 -14.88 -3.19 25.37
N VAL A 211 -15.59 -2.27 24.74
CA VAL A 211 -15.03 -1.34 23.75
C VAL A 211 -15.20 0.10 24.18
N ASP A 212 -14.12 0.73 24.56
CA ASP A 212 -14.07 2.17 24.80
C ASP A 212 -13.58 2.92 23.58
N LYS A 213 -14.32 3.96 23.19
CA LYS A 213 -13.99 4.83 22.04
C LYS A 213 -13.68 6.23 22.54
N LEU A 214 -12.41 6.60 22.56
CA LEU A 214 -11.95 7.87 23.10
C LEU A 214 -11.39 8.76 22.00
N SER A 215 -11.70 10.06 22.07
CA SER A 215 -11.15 11.08 21.18
C SER A 215 -10.62 12.25 22.00
N PHE A 216 -9.38 12.62 21.77
CA PHE A 216 -8.71 13.72 22.46
C PHE A 216 -8.55 14.88 21.49
N LYS A 217 -8.68 16.10 22.02
CA LYS A 217 -8.40 17.31 21.24
C LYS A 217 -6.91 17.38 20.92
N SER A 218 -6.60 17.85 19.74
CA SER A 218 -5.21 18.14 19.36
C SER A 218 -4.66 19.30 20.20
N PRO A 219 -3.39 19.27 20.63
CA PRO A 219 -2.74 20.41 21.29
C PRO A 219 -2.40 21.55 20.33
N PHE A 220 -2.56 21.35 19.02
CA PHE A 220 -2.17 22.32 18.01
C PHE A 220 -3.30 23.33 17.73
N HIS A 221 -2.91 24.56 17.41
CA HIS A 221 -3.80 25.66 17.04
C HIS A 221 -3.91 25.77 15.52
N TYR A 222 -4.70 24.88 14.91
CA TYR A 222 -4.78 24.76 13.45
C TYR A 222 -5.26 26.04 12.75
N GLU A 223 -6.02 26.90 13.41
CA GLU A 223 -6.44 28.20 12.92
C GLU A 223 -5.27 29.09 12.46
N TYR A 224 -4.10 28.93 13.11
CA TYR A 224 -2.88 29.70 12.80
C TYR A 224 -1.75 28.85 12.19
N GLN A 225 -1.84 27.53 12.31
CA GLN A 225 -0.76 26.63 11.94
C GLN A 225 -0.97 25.92 10.60
N ALA A 226 -2.21 25.71 10.19
CA ALA A 226 -2.52 25.01 8.96
C ALA A 226 -3.56 25.75 8.13
N LEU A 227 -3.37 25.78 6.81
CA LEU A 227 -4.34 26.29 5.86
C LEU A 227 -4.58 25.25 4.78
N LEU A 228 -5.85 24.93 4.51
CA LEU A 228 -6.23 24.18 3.32
C LEU A 228 -6.63 25.14 2.20
N ALA A 229 -5.96 25.07 1.05
CA ALA A 229 -6.21 25.89 -0.12
C ALA A 229 -6.60 25.05 -1.32
N ILE A 230 -7.81 25.23 -1.85
CA ILE A 230 -8.41 24.39 -2.89
C ILE A 230 -8.55 25.21 -4.17
N THR A 231 -8.00 24.71 -5.29
CA THR A 231 -8.13 25.37 -6.59
C THR A 231 -9.49 25.10 -7.21
N SER A 232 -10.12 26.15 -7.78
CA SER A 232 -11.39 26.05 -8.50
C SER A 232 -11.21 25.77 -10.00
N ASP A 233 -10.08 26.17 -10.58
CA ASP A 233 -9.78 26.15 -12.02
C ASP A 233 -8.88 25.00 -12.47
N LEU A 234 -8.18 24.34 -11.55
CA LEU A 234 -7.43 23.12 -11.85
C LEU A 234 -8.38 21.91 -11.72
N GLY A 235 -9.09 21.66 -12.81
CA GLY A 235 -10.08 20.62 -12.87
C GLY A 235 -9.50 19.22 -12.97
N ARG A 236 -10.37 18.24 -12.68
CA ARG A 236 -10.14 16.83 -12.91
C ARG A 236 -9.59 16.63 -14.33
N SER A 237 -8.46 15.94 -14.45
CA SER A 237 -8.05 15.41 -15.73
C SER A 237 -9.11 14.41 -16.21
N GLY A 238 -9.44 14.42 -17.49
CA GLY A 238 -10.32 13.43 -18.11
C GLY A 238 -9.75 12.02 -17.95
N SER A 239 -10.49 11.04 -18.45
CA SER A 239 -10.07 9.64 -18.48
C SER A 239 -9.02 9.33 -19.56
N SER A 240 -8.72 10.26 -20.48
CA SER A 240 -7.71 10.09 -21.51
C SER A 240 -6.31 10.49 -21.00
N ASP A 241 -5.29 9.91 -21.62
CA ASP A 241 -3.89 10.22 -21.32
C ASP A 241 -3.57 11.68 -21.65
N GLU A 242 -4.12 12.22 -22.73
CA GLU A 242 -3.99 13.63 -23.14
C GLU A 242 -4.58 14.61 -22.13
N ALA A 243 -5.76 14.31 -21.61
CA ALA A 243 -6.38 15.13 -20.57
C ALA A 243 -5.60 15.06 -19.26
N SER A 244 -4.97 13.94 -18.97
CA SER A 244 -4.06 13.77 -17.82
C SER A 244 -2.82 14.64 -17.99
N ASP A 245 -2.18 14.62 -19.13
CA ASP A 245 -1.00 15.43 -19.43
C ASP A 245 -1.32 16.94 -19.40
N ALA A 246 -2.44 17.35 -19.97
CA ALA A 246 -2.90 18.74 -19.91
C ALA A 246 -3.12 19.24 -18.48
N PHE A 247 -3.64 18.39 -17.60
CA PHE A 247 -3.73 18.69 -16.17
C PHE A 247 -2.34 18.83 -15.54
N LEU A 248 -1.41 17.91 -15.82
CA LEU A 248 -0.06 17.96 -15.25
C LEU A 248 0.70 19.22 -15.68
N TYR A 249 0.59 19.65 -16.92
CA TYR A 249 1.19 20.92 -17.37
C TYR A 249 0.65 22.14 -16.62
N ARG A 250 -0.66 22.19 -16.36
CA ARG A 250 -1.25 23.28 -15.56
C ARG A 250 -0.81 23.21 -14.10
N ALA A 251 -0.79 22.00 -13.52
CA ALA A 251 -0.31 21.77 -12.16
C ALA A 251 1.17 22.18 -12.00
N VAL A 252 2.01 21.88 -12.97
CA VAL A 252 3.44 22.29 -12.97
C VAL A 252 3.58 23.80 -12.94
N ARG A 253 2.79 24.57 -13.68
CA ARG A 253 2.81 26.04 -13.62
C ARG A 253 2.51 26.54 -12.21
N PHE A 254 1.48 26.00 -11.57
CA PHE A 254 1.16 26.28 -10.17
C PHE A 254 2.32 25.91 -9.23
N ILE A 255 2.91 24.74 -9.39
CA ILE A 255 4.00 24.25 -8.54
C ILE A 255 5.22 25.19 -8.65
N ILE A 256 5.56 25.69 -9.84
CA ILE A 256 6.68 26.62 -10.03
C ILE A 256 6.40 27.94 -9.30
N GLN A 257 5.18 28.46 -9.34
CA GLN A 257 4.80 29.67 -8.59
C GLN A 257 4.91 29.44 -7.09
N ALA A 258 4.35 28.34 -6.59
CA ALA A 258 4.47 27.96 -5.19
C ALA A 258 5.94 27.79 -4.76
N ALA A 259 6.76 27.11 -5.57
CA ALA A 259 8.17 26.86 -5.27
C ALA A 259 8.99 28.15 -5.13
N LYS A 260 8.69 29.18 -5.92
CA LYS A 260 9.30 30.52 -5.76
C LYS A 260 8.98 31.13 -4.40
N LEU A 261 7.73 31.03 -3.95
CA LEU A 261 7.25 31.66 -2.71
C LEU A 261 7.73 30.90 -1.47
N TRP A 262 7.65 29.56 -1.48
CA TRP A 262 8.06 28.71 -0.36
C TRP A 262 9.56 28.37 -0.37
N GLN A 263 10.29 28.78 -1.40
CA GLN A 263 11.75 28.57 -1.54
C GLN A 263 12.17 27.10 -1.33
N GLY A 264 11.51 26.16 -1.99
CA GLY A 264 11.58 24.75 -1.64
C GLY A 264 10.68 24.48 -0.44
N ARG A 265 11.08 23.62 0.49
CA ARG A 265 10.28 23.19 1.67
C ARG A 265 8.91 22.61 1.27
N MET A 266 8.87 21.90 0.16
CA MET A 266 7.65 21.44 -0.48
C MET A 266 7.63 19.92 -0.64
N LEU A 267 6.45 19.34 -0.42
CA LEU A 267 6.12 17.96 -0.74
C LEU A 267 4.98 17.93 -1.75
N ILE A 268 5.22 17.29 -2.89
CA ILE A 268 4.21 17.09 -3.93
C ILE A 268 3.75 15.63 -3.87
N LEU A 269 2.47 15.45 -3.62
CA LEU A 269 1.83 14.13 -3.49
C LEU A 269 1.04 13.79 -4.75
N ALA A 270 1.54 12.80 -5.46
CA ALA A 270 0.93 12.22 -6.66
C ALA A 270 0.19 10.92 -6.33
N THR A 271 -0.72 10.49 -7.20
CA THR A 271 -1.47 9.24 -7.03
C THR A 271 -0.88 8.06 -7.80
N SER A 272 0.04 8.33 -8.75
CA SER A 272 0.69 7.30 -9.55
C SER A 272 2.18 7.57 -9.78
N ARG A 273 2.93 6.51 -10.08
CA ARG A 273 4.35 6.65 -10.48
C ARG A 273 4.51 7.40 -11.78
N TYR A 274 3.57 7.25 -12.71
CA TYR A 274 3.54 8.01 -13.95
C TYR A 274 3.52 9.51 -13.70
N GLU A 275 2.64 9.99 -12.80
CA GLU A 275 2.59 11.40 -12.43
C GLU A 275 3.91 11.87 -11.80
N VAL A 276 4.52 11.06 -10.94
CA VAL A 276 5.83 11.39 -10.31
C VAL A 276 6.90 11.58 -11.38
N GLU A 277 7.02 10.65 -12.33
CA GLU A 277 8.02 10.73 -13.39
C GLU A 277 7.79 11.93 -14.30
N LYS A 278 6.57 12.13 -14.77
CA LYS A 278 6.20 13.27 -15.63
C LYS A 278 6.44 14.62 -14.96
N ILE A 279 6.01 14.78 -13.72
CA ILE A 279 6.26 16.01 -12.96
C ILE A 279 7.74 16.25 -12.75
N TYR A 280 8.50 15.21 -12.41
CA TYR A 280 9.93 15.32 -12.24
C TYR A 280 10.63 15.78 -13.54
N GLU A 281 10.30 15.19 -14.68
CA GLU A 281 10.85 15.55 -15.98
C GLU A 281 10.58 17.02 -16.34
N ILE A 282 9.36 17.51 -16.10
CA ILE A 282 8.97 18.87 -16.47
C ILE A 282 9.52 19.90 -15.47
N LEU A 283 9.58 19.58 -14.17
CA LEU A 283 10.02 20.50 -13.12
C LEU A 283 11.53 20.63 -12.99
N TRP A 284 12.29 19.63 -13.43
CA TRP A 284 13.74 19.55 -13.23
C TRP A 284 14.47 20.86 -13.61
N GLN A 285 14.34 21.28 -14.87
CA GLN A 285 15.01 22.49 -15.35
C GLN A 285 14.48 23.80 -14.74
N PRO A 286 13.14 24.02 -14.66
CA PRO A 286 12.61 25.21 -14.03
C PRO A 286 13.04 25.41 -12.57
N LEU A 287 13.05 24.35 -11.77
CA LEU A 287 13.44 24.43 -10.35
C LEU A 287 14.95 24.62 -10.20
N ALA A 288 15.77 23.97 -11.03
CA ALA A 288 17.21 24.19 -11.05
C ALA A 288 17.58 25.67 -11.33
N LYS A 289 16.88 26.32 -12.27
CA LYS A 289 17.04 27.77 -12.53
C LYS A 289 16.68 28.67 -11.34
N LEU A 290 15.83 28.16 -10.43
CA LEU A 290 15.47 28.85 -9.19
C LEU A 290 16.43 28.51 -8.02
N GLY A 291 17.47 27.70 -8.25
CA GLY A 291 18.37 27.24 -7.20
C GLY A 291 17.72 26.24 -6.24
N LEU A 292 16.71 25.51 -6.70
CA LEU A 292 15.98 24.52 -5.90
C LEU A 292 16.37 23.10 -6.31
N THR A 293 16.59 22.25 -5.30
CA THR A 293 16.88 20.82 -5.51
C THR A 293 15.56 20.03 -5.64
N LEU A 294 15.36 19.36 -6.77
CA LEU A 294 14.22 18.48 -6.97
C LEU A 294 14.60 17.04 -6.68
N LEU A 295 13.89 16.41 -5.75
CA LEU A 295 14.01 14.99 -5.42
C LEU A 295 12.73 14.27 -5.80
N LYS A 296 12.85 13.03 -6.33
CA LYS A 296 11.70 12.15 -6.57
C LYS A 296 11.82 10.86 -5.80
N GLN A 297 10.69 10.27 -5.52
CA GLN A 297 10.62 8.90 -5.02
C GLN A 297 11.27 7.96 -6.03
N SER A 298 12.30 7.22 -5.59
CA SER A 298 12.95 6.18 -6.37
C SER A 298 12.53 4.78 -5.93
N SER A 299 12.96 3.77 -6.67
CA SER A 299 12.74 2.35 -6.34
C SER A 299 13.63 1.82 -5.20
N GLY A 300 14.51 2.66 -4.63
CA GLY A 300 15.37 2.32 -3.50
C GLY A 300 14.63 2.29 -2.15
N LEU A 301 15.35 1.91 -1.10
CA LEU A 301 14.81 1.87 0.26
C LEU A 301 14.31 3.27 0.68
N ARG A 302 13.11 3.32 1.20
CA ARG A 302 12.47 4.55 1.70
C ARG A 302 13.34 5.30 2.71
N ALA A 303 14.03 4.57 3.57
CA ALA A 303 14.96 5.12 4.56
C ALA A 303 16.08 5.95 3.91
N GLU A 304 16.67 5.47 2.81
CA GLU A 304 17.72 6.19 2.08
C GLU A 304 17.24 7.53 1.51
N GLN A 305 15.99 7.58 1.06
CA GLN A 305 15.41 8.80 0.50
C GLN A 305 15.12 9.84 1.57
N ILE A 306 14.63 9.40 2.74
CA ILE A 306 14.44 10.26 3.90
C ILE A 306 15.79 10.80 4.40
N ASP A 307 16.80 9.95 4.44
CA ASP A 307 18.15 10.33 4.84
C ASP A 307 18.80 11.31 3.85
N ARG A 308 18.58 11.12 2.56
CA ARG A 308 19.01 12.08 1.53
C ARG A 308 18.34 13.44 1.69
N LEU A 309 17.05 13.46 2.00
CA LEU A 309 16.31 14.70 2.28
C LEU A 309 16.85 15.39 3.54
N ARG A 310 17.13 14.62 4.61
CA ARG A 310 17.72 15.13 5.84
C ARG A 310 19.08 15.75 5.59
N ARG A 311 19.99 15.06 4.91
CA ARG A 311 21.32 15.56 4.56
C ARG A 311 21.29 16.80 3.67
N ALA A 312 20.38 16.86 2.71
CA ALA A 312 20.20 18.04 1.86
C ALA A 312 19.82 19.26 2.70
N ARG A 313 18.96 19.07 3.70
CA ARG A 313 18.58 20.13 4.64
C ARG A 313 19.73 20.56 5.55
N GLU A 314 20.48 19.64 6.11
CA GLU A 314 21.67 19.95 6.94
C GLU A 314 22.67 20.82 6.19
N ARG A 315 22.72 20.66 4.84
CA ARG A 315 23.52 21.51 3.93
C ARG A 315 22.85 22.82 3.54
N GLY A 316 21.66 23.11 4.08
CA GLY A 316 20.90 24.31 3.74
C GLY A 316 20.27 24.29 2.35
N GLU A 317 20.17 23.15 1.71
CA GLU A 317 19.55 23.00 0.39
C GLU A 317 18.03 23.24 0.47
N LYS A 318 17.53 23.98 -0.51
CA LYS A 318 16.09 24.23 -0.70
C LYS A 318 15.50 23.11 -1.54
N VAL A 319 14.73 22.21 -0.91
CA VAL A 319 14.30 20.96 -1.52
C VAL A 319 12.82 20.94 -1.83
N VAL A 320 12.48 20.46 -3.03
CA VAL A 320 11.14 20.04 -3.44
C VAL A 320 11.15 18.52 -3.62
N LEU A 321 10.27 17.81 -2.93
CA LEU A 321 10.15 16.36 -2.99
C LEU A 321 8.86 15.95 -3.70
N VAL A 322 8.94 15.02 -4.64
CA VAL A 322 7.77 14.44 -5.33
C VAL A 322 7.65 12.95 -5.00
N GLY A 323 6.48 12.52 -4.55
CA GLY A 323 6.24 11.11 -4.21
C GLY A 323 4.80 10.65 -4.35
N THR A 324 4.62 9.32 -4.29
CA THR A 324 3.29 8.67 -4.31
C THR A 324 2.80 8.34 -2.90
N ASN A 325 1.75 7.56 -2.82
CA ASN A 325 1.06 7.14 -1.59
C ASN A 325 1.98 6.64 -0.46
N SER A 326 3.11 6.01 -0.76
CA SER A 326 4.06 5.57 0.26
C SER A 326 4.70 6.73 1.04
N PHE A 327 4.63 7.95 0.52
CA PHE A 327 5.05 9.17 1.20
C PHE A 327 3.92 9.84 2.00
N TRP A 328 2.66 9.45 1.76
CA TRP A 328 1.55 9.87 2.62
C TRP A 328 1.65 9.23 4.00
N GLU A 329 2.19 8.01 4.07
CA GLU A 329 2.36 7.22 5.28
C GLU A 329 3.84 7.21 5.71
N GLY A 330 4.20 7.92 6.80
CA GLY A 330 5.47 7.74 7.50
C GLY A 330 6.72 8.40 6.93
N VAL A 331 6.64 9.48 6.14
CA VAL A 331 7.79 10.38 5.94
C VAL A 331 7.84 11.32 7.13
N ASP A 332 8.82 11.10 8.00
CA ASP A 332 9.11 12.00 9.12
C ASP A 332 10.04 13.12 8.65
N VAL A 333 9.45 14.21 8.15
CA VAL A 333 10.14 15.45 7.84
C VAL A 333 9.63 16.49 8.80
N ALA A 334 10.18 16.50 10.02
CA ALA A 334 9.78 17.44 11.05
C ALA A 334 10.35 18.85 10.85
N GLY A 335 9.62 19.86 11.32
CA GLY A 335 10.07 21.24 11.50
C GLY A 335 10.02 22.10 10.24
N GLU A 336 10.72 23.21 10.24
CA GLU A 336 10.78 24.26 9.20
C GLU A 336 11.06 23.75 7.76
N ALA A 337 11.32 22.49 7.61
CA ALA A 337 11.66 21.83 6.37
C ALA A 337 10.50 21.58 5.43
N LEU A 338 9.30 21.48 5.94
CA LEU A 338 8.10 21.24 5.17
C LEU A 338 7.03 22.23 5.59
N SER A 339 6.79 23.21 4.77
CA SER A 339 5.76 24.22 5.00
C SER A 339 4.74 24.33 3.87
N CYS A 340 4.91 23.50 2.83
CA CYS A 340 3.97 23.44 1.71
C CYS A 340 3.78 21.99 1.26
N VAL A 341 2.54 21.52 1.27
CA VAL A 341 2.14 20.22 0.71
C VAL A 341 1.22 20.47 -0.48
N ILE A 342 1.51 19.86 -1.61
CA ILE A 342 0.66 19.94 -2.81
C ILE A 342 0.10 18.57 -3.10
N ILE A 343 -1.21 18.44 -3.00
CA ILE A 343 -1.98 17.26 -3.37
C ILE A 343 -2.49 17.45 -4.78
N LEU A 344 -1.93 16.70 -5.73
CA LEU A 344 -2.31 16.83 -7.14
C LEU A 344 -3.72 16.36 -7.41
N ARG A 345 -4.07 15.23 -6.85
CA ARG A 345 -5.39 14.59 -6.96
C ARG A 345 -5.78 13.95 -5.65
N LEU A 346 -7.07 13.89 -5.38
CA LEU A 346 -7.57 13.16 -4.21
C LEU A 346 -7.09 11.71 -4.24
N PRO A 347 -6.61 11.17 -3.10
CA PRO A 347 -5.91 9.89 -3.02
C PRO A 347 -6.84 8.68 -3.06
N PHE A 348 -7.78 8.67 -4.01
CA PHE A 348 -8.60 7.48 -4.26
C PHE A 348 -7.72 6.32 -4.72
N THR A 349 -8.01 5.14 -4.21
CA THR A 349 -7.36 3.92 -4.68
C THR A 349 -7.73 3.69 -6.14
N SER A 350 -6.76 3.34 -6.99
CA SER A 350 -7.02 3.05 -8.39
C SER A 350 -8.06 1.93 -8.51
N PRO A 351 -9.05 2.09 -9.38
CA PRO A 351 -9.97 1.00 -9.72
C PRO A 351 -9.26 -0.25 -10.25
N ASP A 352 -8.02 -0.10 -10.75
CA ASP A 352 -7.17 -1.20 -11.24
C ASP A 352 -6.53 -2.01 -10.14
N ASN A 353 -6.54 -1.51 -8.90
CA ASN A 353 -6.00 -2.28 -7.79
C ASN A 353 -6.86 -3.54 -7.58
N PRO A 354 -6.28 -4.75 -7.72
CA PRO A 354 -7.06 -5.98 -7.71
C PRO A 354 -7.85 -6.16 -6.41
N PHE A 355 -7.20 -5.90 -5.29
CA PHE A 355 -7.84 -6.04 -3.98
C PHE A 355 -9.01 -5.05 -3.81
N PHE A 356 -8.80 -3.80 -4.27
CA PHE A 356 -9.86 -2.80 -4.25
C PHE A 356 -11.03 -3.20 -5.15
N LYS A 357 -10.74 -3.71 -6.36
CA LYS A 357 -11.75 -4.17 -7.33
C LYS A 357 -12.61 -5.31 -6.76
N ILE A 358 -11.97 -6.33 -6.17
CA ILE A 358 -12.67 -7.47 -5.57
C ILE A 358 -13.58 -7.01 -4.43
N ARG A 359 -13.01 -6.21 -3.50
CA ARG A 359 -13.79 -5.72 -2.36
C ARG A 359 -14.92 -4.80 -2.77
N SER A 360 -14.69 -3.93 -3.73
CA SER A 360 -15.75 -3.05 -4.27
C SER A 360 -16.86 -3.88 -4.90
N LYS A 361 -16.52 -4.95 -5.60
CA LYS A 361 -17.50 -5.86 -6.20
C LYS A 361 -18.35 -6.57 -5.13
N SER A 362 -17.74 -7.03 -4.04
CA SER A 362 -18.48 -7.67 -2.94
C SER A 362 -19.44 -6.73 -2.21
N MET A 363 -19.15 -5.41 -2.21
CA MET A 363 -19.99 -4.38 -1.58
C MET A 363 -21.04 -3.78 -2.52
N GLY A 364 -20.98 -4.04 -3.82
CA GLY A 364 -21.89 -3.51 -4.83
C GLY A 364 -21.96 -1.99 -4.82
N ASP A 365 -23.17 -1.43 -4.95
CA ASP A 365 -23.40 0.03 -5.06
C ASP A 365 -22.94 0.83 -3.83
N GLN A 366 -22.77 0.19 -2.69
CA GLN A 366 -22.30 0.83 -1.46
C GLN A 366 -20.77 1.00 -1.42
N ALA A 367 -20.03 0.33 -2.30
CA ALA A 367 -18.58 0.31 -2.31
C ALA A 367 -17.95 1.70 -2.36
N PHE A 368 -18.49 2.58 -3.21
CA PHE A 368 -17.95 3.93 -3.32
C PHE A 368 -18.09 4.71 -2.01
N ARG A 369 -19.28 4.69 -1.40
CA ARG A 369 -19.58 5.47 -0.18
C ARG A 369 -18.94 4.85 1.07
N LYS A 370 -19.05 3.53 1.24
CA LYS A 370 -18.61 2.84 2.48
C LYS A 370 -17.15 2.37 2.46
N TYR A 371 -16.49 2.42 1.31
CA TYR A 371 -15.12 1.93 1.20
C TYR A 371 -14.18 2.89 0.48
N ALA A 372 -14.50 3.34 -0.74
CA ALA A 372 -13.60 4.19 -1.53
C ALA A 372 -13.39 5.58 -0.90
N ILE A 373 -14.49 6.25 -0.51
CA ILE A 373 -14.43 7.57 0.14
C ILE A 373 -13.68 7.48 1.48
N PRO A 374 -14.03 6.60 2.43
CA PRO A 374 -13.32 6.50 3.69
C PRO A 374 -11.82 6.26 3.55
N LEU A 375 -11.40 5.36 2.66
CA LEU A 375 -9.98 5.14 2.38
C LEU A 375 -9.28 6.39 1.83
N ALA A 376 -9.93 7.12 0.93
CA ALA A 376 -9.37 8.35 0.37
C ALA A 376 -9.27 9.45 1.43
N VAL A 377 -10.27 9.58 2.30
CA VAL A 377 -10.27 10.54 3.42
C VAL A 377 -9.14 10.24 4.40
N LEU A 378 -8.97 8.98 4.81
CA LEU A 378 -7.86 8.61 5.70
C LEU A 378 -6.49 8.98 5.13
N LYS A 379 -6.25 8.66 3.84
CA LYS A 379 -5.01 9.03 3.16
C LYS A 379 -4.84 10.56 3.08
N PHE A 380 -5.92 11.26 2.78
CA PHE A 380 -5.92 12.73 2.73
C PHE A 380 -5.54 13.33 4.09
N CYS A 381 -6.15 12.87 5.19
CA CYS A 381 -5.82 13.31 6.54
C CYS A 381 -4.37 12.98 6.93
N GLN A 382 -3.86 11.81 6.51
CA GLN A 382 -2.46 11.46 6.70
C GLN A 382 -1.51 12.43 5.97
N GLY A 383 -1.85 12.81 4.73
CA GLY A 383 -1.11 13.82 3.96
C GLY A 383 -1.15 15.19 4.60
N PHE A 384 -2.32 15.61 5.06
CA PHE A 384 -2.53 16.85 5.78
C PHE A 384 -1.71 16.89 7.09
N GLY A 385 -1.75 15.84 7.88
CA GLY A 385 -1.03 15.70 9.15
C GLY A 385 0.50 15.71 9.03
N ARG A 386 1.06 15.77 7.80
CA ARG A 386 2.51 15.97 7.59
C ARG A 386 2.96 17.40 7.86
N LEU A 387 2.02 18.34 7.87
CA LEU A 387 2.32 19.76 7.91
C LEU A 387 2.65 20.28 9.30
N VAL A 388 1.87 19.89 10.32
CA VAL A 388 2.00 20.40 11.69
C VAL A 388 2.39 19.26 12.64
N ARG A 389 3.52 19.39 13.32
CA ARG A 389 4.05 18.41 14.27
C ARG A 389 4.50 19.02 15.60
N THR A 390 4.78 20.31 15.57
CA THR A 390 5.18 21.09 16.74
C THR A 390 4.32 22.36 16.81
N GLU A 391 4.30 22.98 17.97
CA GLU A 391 3.59 24.27 18.18
C GLU A 391 4.13 25.42 17.31
N LYS A 392 5.35 25.27 16.78
CA LYS A 392 5.99 26.29 15.96
C LYS A 392 5.77 26.08 14.46
N ASP A 393 5.28 24.92 14.05
CA ASP A 393 5.08 24.62 12.64
C ASP A 393 3.90 25.41 12.09
N ARG A 394 4.09 25.92 10.88
CA ARG A 394 3.04 26.55 10.07
C ARG A 394 3.20 26.13 8.62
N GLY A 395 2.07 25.92 7.94
CA GLY A 395 2.15 25.59 6.53
C GLY A 395 0.80 25.54 5.82
N VAL A 396 0.88 25.27 4.52
CA VAL A 396 -0.27 25.25 3.62
C VAL A 396 -0.36 23.91 2.91
N VAL A 397 -1.54 23.35 2.84
CA VAL A 397 -1.88 22.23 1.96
C VAL A 397 -2.68 22.75 0.78
N PHE A 398 -2.13 22.63 -0.41
CA PHE A 398 -2.85 22.90 -1.66
C PHE A 398 -3.46 21.62 -2.21
N VAL A 399 -4.72 21.70 -2.65
CA VAL A 399 -5.40 20.63 -3.39
C VAL A 399 -5.67 21.12 -4.79
N LEU A 400 -5.01 20.51 -5.77
CA LEU A 400 -5.17 20.83 -7.20
C LEU A 400 -6.30 20.01 -7.85
N ASP A 401 -7.28 19.65 -7.08
CA ASP A 401 -8.40 18.81 -7.50
C ASP A 401 -9.72 19.49 -7.15
N ASN A 402 -10.38 20.04 -8.16
CA ASN A 402 -11.63 20.79 -7.98
C ASN A 402 -12.83 19.95 -7.50
N ARG A 403 -12.65 18.65 -7.30
CA ARG A 403 -13.70 17.81 -6.67
C ARG A 403 -14.00 18.22 -5.23
N LEU A 404 -13.10 18.96 -4.58
CA LEU A 404 -13.34 19.56 -3.25
C LEU A 404 -13.82 21.02 -3.32
N ASP A 405 -13.86 21.63 -4.50
CA ASP A 405 -14.29 23.03 -4.65
C ASP A 405 -15.72 23.25 -4.15
N LEU A 406 -16.00 24.47 -3.73
CA LEU A 406 -17.28 24.85 -3.13
C LEU A 406 -18.44 24.78 -4.14
N TYR A 407 -18.20 25.19 -5.37
CA TYR A 407 -19.25 25.35 -6.40
C TYR A 407 -19.32 24.17 -7.38
N VAL A 408 -18.16 23.68 -7.80
CA VAL A 408 -18.07 22.59 -8.79
C VAL A 408 -17.73 21.25 -8.18
N GLY A 409 -17.50 21.21 -6.87
CA GLY A 409 -17.10 20.03 -6.14
C GLY A 409 -18.19 18.94 -6.09
N LYS A 410 -17.79 17.76 -5.69
CA LYS A 410 -18.67 16.61 -5.55
C LYS A 410 -19.36 16.61 -4.18
N ASN A 411 -20.53 16.02 -4.13
CA ASN A 411 -21.34 15.90 -2.90
C ASN A 411 -20.63 15.18 -1.74
N TYR A 412 -19.59 14.40 -1.99
CA TYR A 412 -18.78 13.73 -0.96
C TYR A 412 -17.65 14.59 -0.37
N ARG A 413 -17.48 15.84 -0.82
CA ARG A 413 -16.43 16.75 -0.31
C ARG A 413 -16.48 16.94 1.20
N HIS A 414 -17.68 16.93 1.79
CA HIS A 414 -17.86 17.13 3.22
C HIS A 414 -17.10 16.11 4.06
N TYR A 415 -16.99 14.84 3.62
CA TYR A 415 -16.20 13.83 4.34
C TYR A 415 -14.72 14.22 4.48
N PHE A 416 -14.14 14.85 3.45
CA PHE A 416 -12.77 15.34 3.48
C PHE A 416 -12.62 16.55 4.40
N LEU A 417 -13.56 17.49 4.35
CA LEU A 417 -13.50 18.74 5.11
C LEU A 417 -13.80 18.52 6.60
N HIS A 418 -14.79 17.72 6.94
CA HIS A 418 -15.13 17.41 8.34
C HIS A 418 -14.07 16.51 9.03
N SER A 419 -13.25 15.81 8.25
CA SER A 419 -12.16 15.00 8.79
C SER A 419 -10.86 15.79 9.01
N LEU A 420 -10.84 17.07 8.69
CA LEU A 420 -9.76 17.96 9.05
C LEU A 420 -9.80 18.30 10.55
N PRO A 421 -8.66 18.71 11.11
CA PRO A 421 -8.66 19.25 12.46
C PRO A 421 -9.65 20.41 12.59
N PRO A 422 -10.36 20.52 13.73
CA PRO A 422 -11.27 21.64 13.95
C PRO A 422 -10.51 22.96 13.84
N ASP A 423 -11.23 24.01 13.42
CA ASP A 423 -10.73 25.39 13.28
C ASP A 423 -9.65 25.58 12.19
N CYS A 424 -9.39 24.54 11.37
CA CYS A 424 -8.49 24.70 10.22
C CYS A 424 -9.15 25.55 9.14
N PRO A 425 -8.60 26.73 8.78
CA PRO A 425 -9.17 27.56 7.73
C PRO A 425 -9.06 26.90 6.35
N VAL A 426 -10.11 27.08 5.55
CA VAL A 426 -10.21 26.60 4.17
C VAL A 426 -10.49 27.74 3.23
N ILE A 427 -9.69 27.90 2.18
CA ILE A 427 -9.88 28.92 1.14
C ILE A 427 -10.04 28.28 -0.24
N TYR A 428 -10.84 28.93 -1.09
CA TYR A 428 -11.14 28.52 -2.44
C TYR A 428 -10.86 29.68 -3.40
N ASN A 429 -10.08 29.45 -4.43
CA ASN A 429 -9.89 30.45 -5.50
C ASN A 429 -9.28 29.82 -6.76
N LYS A 430 -9.18 30.63 -7.83
CA LYS A 430 -8.38 30.28 -8.99
C LYS A 430 -6.90 30.16 -8.61
N SER A 431 -6.18 29.28 -9.27
CA SER A 431 -4.80 28.88 -8.97
C SER A 431 -3.85 30.08 -8.79
N ASP A 432 -3.90 31.07 -9.69
CA ASP A 432 -3.00 32.23 -9.65
C ASP A 432 -3.22 33.15 -8.43
N ILE A 433 -4.45 33.30 -8.01
CA ILE A 433 -4.83 34.10 -6.83
C ILE A 433 -4.57 33.30 -5.57
N LEU A 434 -4.97 32.03 -5.56
CA LEU A 434 -4.91 31.14 -4.41
C LEU A 434 -3.49 31.02 -3.84
N VAL A 435 -2.49 30.91 -4.71
CA VAL A 435 -1.09 30.75 -4.28
C VAL A 435 -0.59 32.00 -3.54
N GLN A 436 -1.01 33.19 -3.96
CA GLN A 436 -0.64 34.45 -3.31
C GLN A 436 -1.36 34.63 -1.96
N GLN A 437 -2.65 34.37 -1.92
CA GLN A 437 -3.46 34.41 -0.69
C GLN A 437 -2.90 33.47 0.38
N ALA A 438 -2.63 32.25 0.00
CA ALA A 438 -2.08 31.23 0.90
C ALA A 438 -0.67 31.62 1.39
N HIS A 439 0.16 32.22 0.54
CA HIS A 439 1.48 32.70 0.96
C HIS A 439 1.39 33.91 1.90
N GLN A 440 0.44 34.83 1.67
CA GLN A 440 0.19 35.94 2.59
C GLN A 440 -0.22 35.40 3.96
N TRP A 441 -1.20 34.46 4.01
CA TRP A 441 -1.58 33.82 5.27
C TRP A 441 -0.40 33.10 5.93
N PHE A 442 0.41 32.41 5.17
CA PHE A 442 1.59 31.71 5.71
C PHE A 442 2.55 32.68 6.41
N ARG A 443 2.71 33.89 5.89
CA ARG A 443 3.57 34.91 6.48
C ARG A 443 2.96 35.64 7.70
N THR A 444 1.68 35.95 7.64
CA THR A 444 1.00 36.80 8.63
C THR A 444 0.19 36.04 9.66
N GLY A 445 -0.25 34.83 9.35
CA GLY A 445 -1.24 34.07 10.12
C GLY A 445 -2.68 34.60 9.99
N LEU A 446 -2.91 35.61 9.15
CA LEU A 446 -4.21 36.26 8.99
C LEU A 446 -4.72 36.08 7.55
N LEU A 447 -5.98 35.71 7.41
CA LEU A 447 -6.71 35.84 6.16
C LEU A 447 -7.17 37.30 6.04
N SER A 448 -6.85 37.95 4.94
CA SER A 448 -7.32 39.30 4.66
C SER A 448 -8.86 39.28 4.53
N ALA A 449 -9.53 40.29 5.08
CA ALA A 449 -10.99 40.37 5.08
C ALA A 449 -11.62 40.39 3.67
N ASP A 450 -10.83 40.78 2.65
CA ASP A 450 -11.26 40.79 1.25
C ASP A 450 -11.44 39.39 0.62
N PHE A 451 -11.16 38.30 1.37
CA PHE A 451 -11.08 36.94 0.85
C PHE A 451 -11.99 35.92 1.57
N LEU A 452 -12.88 36.39 2.44
CA LEU A 452 -13.84 35.58 3.20
C LEU A 452 -15.19 35.37 2.48
N PHE A 453 -15.24 35.51 1.15
CA PHE A 453 -16.47 35.32 0.36
C PHE A 453 -16.31 34.28 -0.72
#